data_aeaf2d2172909c19a91e10850826b337
#
_entry.id   aeaf2d2172909c19a91e10850826b337
#
_cell.length_a   1.000
_cell.length_b   1.000
_cell.length_c   1.000
_cell.angle_alpha   90.00
_cell.angle_beta   90.00
_cell.angle_gamma   90.00
#
_symmetry.space_group_name_H-M   'P 1'
#
loop_
_entity.id
_entity.type
_entity.pdbx_description
1 polymer ?
#
loop_
_entity_poly.entity_id
_entity_poly.type
_entity_poly.pdbx_seq_one_letter_code
_entity_poly.pdbx_strand_id
1 'polypeptide(L)'
;MKKFLMMVMMCLLVMVTGCSSNPKTNEIVNEEPEVLEEVEKEEHPVEEVADDIEEVSINILVPSGSTAMAMAHLASELPELDEGVKCIVEPYVQGSDPLLAAFTSETANVIVAPTILGATLYQKGVPYQLAATIVWGNLYLISSEPMTIEELSGKTITAFGQGSTPDIVLQTVLKEKGLLDSVEIEYLNSVTDVQSMFAAGEIEIAVIAEPSLSVLKTKVENANLVADFQEEWRTLYDVTSYPQASLFVHSDLIENNPGVVESLLAQVAASVNFANESPNEMAIEANATGLETPEAIIAASVPNSHLIFKTAKEAQDEINLYLEKLYEFDSKTIGGALPDDDFYYLDNDK
;
A
#
# COMPACT_ATOMS: atom_id res chain seq x y z
N MET A 1 9.11 12.12 -48.57
CA MET A 1 8.13 12.62 -49.55
C MET A 1 6.83 12.93 -48.84
N LYS A 2 6.45 14.22 -48.92
CA LYS A 2 5.08 14.79 -48.90
C LYS A 2 4.24 14.50 -47.65
N LYS A 3 4.07 15.46 -46.66
CA LYS A 3 3.30 16.69 -46.72
C LYS A 3 1.79 16.44 -46.73
N PHE A 4 1.11 16.98 -45.72
CA PHE A 4 -0.06 17.85 -45.83
C PHE A 4 -0.89 17.73 -44.54
N LEU A 5 -1.48 18.66 -43.90
CA LEU A 5 -1.61 20.13 -43.91
C LEU A 5 -2.67 20.42 -42.87
N MET A 6 -2.34 21.16 -41.87
CA MET A 6 -2.94 22.36 -41.33
C MET A 6 -4.35 22.70 -41.86
N MET A 7 -5.33 22.87 -40.98
CA MET A 7 -6.43 23.84 -41.18
C MET A 7 -6.87 24.46 -39.86
N VAL A 8 -6.61 25.72 -39.78
CA VAL A 8 -7.08 26.76 -38.86
C VAL A 8 -8.39 27.35 -39.40
N MET A 9 -9.31 27.70 -38.48
CA MET A 9 -10.24 28.86 -38.66
C MET A 9 -11.16 28.91 -37.43
N MET A 10 -11.09 29.83 -36.51
CA MET A 10 -11.23 31.29 -36.46
C MET A 10 -12.72 31.77 -36.52
N CYS A 11 -13.04 32.50 -35.45
CA CYS A 11 -14.05 33.57 -35.30
C CYS A 11 -15.53 33.23 -35.12
N LEU A 12 -16.19 33.70 -34.07
CA LEU A 12 -16.83 35.04 -34.05
C LEU A 12 -17.26 35.46 -32.62
N LEU A 13 -16.83 36.66 -32.27
CA LEU A 13 -17.34 37.52 -31.21
C LEU A 13 -18.76 38.05 -31.59
N VAL A 14 -19.68 38.12 -30.62
CA VAL A 14 -20.74 39.15 -30.64
C VAL A 14 -20.89 39.72 -29.24
N MET A 15 -20.51 40.99 -29.11
CA MET A 15 -20.90 41.88 -28.01
C MET A 15 -22.26 42.48 -28.34
N VAL A 16 -23.14 42.58 -27.35
CA VAL A 16 -24.20 43.62 -27.36
C VAL A 16 -24.29 44.22 -25.96
N THR A 17 -23.92 45.48 -25.91
CA THR A 17 -24.12 46.45 -24.84
C THR A 17 -25.53 46.95 -24.82
N GLY A 18 -26.07 47.29 -23.63
CA GLY A 18 -27.33 48.04 -23.51
C GLY A 18 -27.51 48.59 -22.10
N CYS A 19 -27.09 49.83 -21.90
CA CYS A 19 -27.40 50.69 -20.74
C CYS A 19 -28.85 51.24 -20.83
N SER A 20 -29.50 51.49 -19.67
CA SER A 20 -30.11 52.79 -19.34
C SER A 20 -31.07 52.69 -18.14
N SER A 21 -30.79 53.28 -17.06
CA SER A 21 -31.20 54.56 -16.45
C SER A 21 -32.49 54.53 -15.64
N ASN A 22 -32.29 54.94 -14.39
CA ASN A 22 -33.22 55.44 -13.36
C ASN A 22 -34.01 56.68 -13.86
N PRO A 23 -35.19 57.10 -13.32
CA PRO A 23 -35.09 57.98 -12.14
C PRO A 23 -36.24 57.90 -11.11
N LYS A 24 -35.93 58.44 -9.93
CA LYS A 24 -36.66 58.96 -8.78
C LYS A 24 -38.06 59.50 -9.01
N THR A 25 -38.96 59.38 -7.99
CA THR A 25 -39.67 60.50 -7.41
C THR A 25 -40.17 60.20 -5.99
N ASN A 26 -40.05 61.21 -5.13
CA ASN A 26 -40.53 61.36 -3.73
C ASN A 26 -42.05 61.61 -3.70
N GLU A 27 -42.65 61.36 -2.50
CA GLU A 27 -43.51 62.22 -1.68
C GLU A 27 -44.15 61.39 -0.55
N ILE A 28 -43.87 61.59 0.69
CA ILE A 28 -44.25 62.52 1.78
C ILE A 28 -45.65 62.27 2.36
N VAL A 29 -45.67 61.84 3.63
CA VAL A 29 -46.49 62.23 4.84
C VAL A 29 -47.92 61.74 4.94
N ASN A 30 -48.28 60.99 5.96
CA ASN A 30 -49.03 61.50 7.14
C ASN A 30 -49.11 60.48 8.33
N GLU A 31 -49.20 61.08 9.50
CA GLU A 31 -49.15 60.56 10.86
C GLU A 31 -50.43 59.82 11.32
N GLU A 32 -50.21 58.78 12.16
CA GLU A 32 -50.80 58.39 13.45
C GLU A 32 -52.34 58.10 13.61
N PRO A 33 -52.81 57.30 14.65
CA PRO A 33 -52.16 56.93 15.89
C PRO A 33 -52.31 55.44 16.35
N GLU A 34 -51.55 55.14 17.41
CA GLU A 34 -51.46 54.00 18.31
C GLU A 34 -52.72 53.15 18.53
N VAL A 35 -52.48 51.80 18.48
CA VAL A 35 -53.22 50.84 19.30
C VAL A 35 -52.16 49.85 19.85
N LEU A 36 -52.06 49.82 21.17
CA LEU A 36 -51.34 48.82 21.92
C LEU A 36 -52.03 47.46 21.79
N GLU A 37 -51.38 46.48 21.17
CA GLU A 37 -51.76 45.07 21.24
C GLU A 37 -50.60 44.25 21.84
N GLU A 38 -50.99 43.32 22.67
CA GLU A 38 -50.21 42.45 23.52
C GLU A 38 -49.13 41.68 22.73
N VAL A 39 -47.88 41.64 23.30
CA VAL A 39 -46.81 40.82 22.87
C VAL A 39 -47.09 39.38 23.31
N GLU A 40 -47.66 38.56 22.43
CA GLU A 40 -47.51 37.11 22.50
C GLU A 40 -46.07 36.74 22.20
N LYS A 41 -45.43 36.11 23.19
CA LYS A 41 -44.13 35.47 23.01
C LYS A 41 -44.30 34.28 22.05
N GLU A 42 -43.99 34.46 20.77
CA GLU A 42 -43.66 33.35 19.89
C GLU A 42 -42.33 32.77 20.35
N GLU A 43 -42.37 31.58 20.94
CA GLU A 43 -41.23 30.74 21.08
C GLU A 43 -40.78 30.33 19.68
N HIS A 44 -39.73 30.98 19.18
CA HIS A 44 -39.02 30.46 17.99
C HIS A 44 -38.42 29.10 18.34
N PRO A 45 -38.67 28.06 17.53
CA PRO A 45 -37.91 26.84 17.65
C PRO A 45 -36.42 27.19 17.46
N VAL A 46 -35.61 26.81 18.44
CA VAL A 46 -34.17 26.79 18.29
C VAL A 46 -33.94 25.81 17.16
N GLU A 47 -33.62 26.28 15.95
CA GLU A 47 -32.99 25.45 14.93
C GLU A 47 -31.71 24.93 15.58
N GLU A 48 -31.70 23.64 15.89
CA GLU A 48 -30.46 22.90 16.11
C GLU A 48 -29.63 23.12 14.86
N VAL A 49 -28.64 23.99 14.96
CA VAL A 49 -27.58 24.07 13.97
C VAL A 49 -26.88 22.71 14.10
N ALA A 50 -27.24 21.78 13.24
CA ALA A 50 -26.39 20.62 13.01
C ALA A 50 -25.06 21.23 12.57
N ASP A 51 -24.04 21.14 13.41
CA ASP A 51 -22.67 21.37 13.00
C ASP A 51 -22.46 20.43 11.82
N ASP A 52 -22.33 20.98 10.62
CA ASP A 52 -21.84 20.24 9.46
C ASP A 52 -20.43 19.78 9.81
N ILE A 53 -20.31 18.56 10.33
CA ILE A 53 -19.02 17.93 10.55
C ILE A 53 -18.43 17.74 9.16
N GLU A 54 -17.38 18.48 8.87
CA GLU A 54 -16.66 18.37 7.61
C GLU A 54 -16.08 16.96 7.53
N GLU A 55 -16.62 16.08 6.65
CA GLU A 55 -16.15 14.71 6.49
C GLU A 55 -14.69 14.73 6.06
N VAL A 56 -13.80 14.19 6.89
CA VAL A 56 -12.37 14.03 6.59
C VAL A 56 -12.14 12.63 6.05
N SER A 57 -11.41 12.53 4.94
CA SER A 57 -11.05 11.25 4.33
C SER A 57 -9.57 10.94 4.54
N ILE A 58 -9.28 9.73 5.02
CA ILE A 58 -7.94 9.18 5.13
C ILE A 58 -7.68 8.29 3.92
N ASN A 59 -6.85 8.76 3.00
CA ASN A 59 -6.51 8.03 1.77
C ASN A 59 -5.42 6.98 2.05
N ILE A 60 -5.70 5.74 1.70
CA ILE A 60 -4.82 4.58 1.90
C ILE A 60 -4.44 4.01 0.53
N LEU A 61 -3.15 4.00 0.21
CA LEU A 61 -2.62 3.40 -1.01
C LEU A 61 -2.07 2.00 -0.71
N VAL A 62 -2.53 1.01 -1.47
CA VAL A 62 -2.18 -0.40 -1.26
C VAL A 62 -1.68 -1.03 -2.56
N PRO A 63 -0.51 -1.72 -2.56
CA PRO A 63 -0.09 -2.51 -3.71
C PRO A 63 -0.91 -3.80 -3.83
N SER A 64 -1.02 -4.28 -5.07
CA SER A 64 -1.65 -5.58 -5.36
C SER A 64 -0.86 -6.76 -4.78
N GLY A 65 -1.46 -7.92 -4.68
CA GLY A 65 -0.86 -9.15 -4.17
C GLY A 65 -1.20 -9.41 -2.70
N SER A 66 -0.27 -9.95 -1.91
CA SER A 66 -0.50 -10.31 -0.50
C SER A 66 -0.90 -9.10 0.37
N THR A 67 -0.44 -7.91 0.03
CA THR A 67 -0.84 -6.66 0.71
C THR A 67 -2.32 -6.33 0.47
N ALA A 68 -2.82 -6.52 -0.75
CA ALA A 68 -4.24 -6.37 -1.06
C ALA A 68 -5.10 -7.39 -0.29
N MET A 69 -4.62 -8.63 -0.14
CA MET A 69 -5.28 -9.64 0.67
C MET A 69 -5.35 -9.24 2.16
N ALA A 70 -4.25 -8.72 2.71
CA ALA A 70 -4.20 -8.25 4.09
C ALA A 70 -5.15 -7.08 4.38
N MET A 71 -5.40 -6.23 3.37
CA MET A 71 -6.20 -5.02 3.47
C MET A 71 -7.64 -5.17 2.92
N ALA A 72 -8.00 -6.37 2.40
CA ALA A 72 -9.25 -6.57 1.67
C ALA A 72 -10.50 -6.27 2.51
N HIS A 73 -10.54 -6.74 3.75
CA HIS A 73 -11.69 -6.52 4.64
C HIS A 73 -11.84 -5.02 4.98
N LEU A 74 -10.76 -4.34 5.33
CA LEU A 74 -10.78 -2.89 5.55
C LEU A 74 -11.23 -2.13 4.29
N ALA A 75 -10.75 -2.55 3.11
CA ALA A 75 -11.12 -1.93 1.83
C ALA A 75 -12.59 -2.19 1.45
N SER A 76 -13.18 -3.30 1.88
CA SER A 76 -14.57 -3.66 1.66
C SER A 76 -15.52 -2.91 2.61
N GLU A 77 -15.17 -2.86 3.89
CA GLU A 77 -16.02 -2.26 4.94
C GLU A 77 -15.91 -0.73 5.01
N LEU A 78 -14.75 -0.17 4.69
CA LEU A 78 -14.46 1.27 4.77
C LEU A 78 -14.95 1.89 6.09
N PRO A 79 -14.46 1.40 7.25
CA PRO A 79 -14.97 1.82 8.54
C PRO A 79 -14.72 3.30 8.81
N GLU A 80 -15.58 3.89 9.63
CA GLU A 80 -15.33 5.19 10.23
C GLU A 80 -14.27 5.04 11.32
N LEU A 81 -13.19 5.82 11.23
CA LEU A 81 -12.05 5.74 12.15
C LEU A 81 -12.23 6.62 13.39
N ASP A 82 -12.99 7.71 13.26
CA ASP A 82 -13.43 8.61 14.31
C ASP A 82 -14.69 9.34 13.81
N GLU A 83 -15.37 10.13 14.64
CA GLU A 83 -16.56 10.88 14.24
C GLU A 83 -16.27 11.78 13.04
N GLY A 84 -16.92 11.50 11.91
CA GLY A 84 -16.72 12.19 10.63
C GLY A 84 -15.41 11.87 9.90
N VAL A 85 -14.61 10.89 10.35
CA VAL A 85 -13.35 10.49 9.71
C VAL A 85 -13.49 9.11 9.09
N LYS A 86 -13.50 9.06 7.75
CA LYS A 86 -13.64 7.82 6.97
C LYS A 86 -12.32 7.42 6.32
N CYS A 87 -12.07 6.13 6.16
CA CYS A 87 -10.98 5.66 5.32
C CYS A 87 -11.45 5.46 3.87
N ILE A 88 -10.55 5.72 2.94
CA ILE A 88 -10.71 5.43 1.50
C ILE A 88 -9.51 4.60 1.08
N VAL A 89 -9.73 3.37 0.64
CA VAL A 89 -8.69 2.55 0.04
C VAL A 89 -8.74 2.75 -1.47
N GLU A 90 -7.64 3.28 -2.03
CA GLU A 90 -7.53 3.47 -3.47
C GLU A 90 -7.45 2.11 -4.20
N PRO A 91 -7.80 2.05 -5.50
CA PRO A 91 -7.60 0.84 -6.30
C PRO A 91 -6.16 0.34 -6.21
N TYR A 92 -5.99 -0.98 -6.08
CA TYR A 92 -4.68 -1.59 -5.87
C TYR A 92 -3.70 -1.27 -6.99
N VAL A 93 -2.52 -0.78 -6.62
CA VAL A 93 -1.49 -0.38 -7.57
C VAL A 93 -0.51 -1.51 -7.90
N GLN A 94 0.07 -1.44 -9.10
CA GLN A 94 1.08 -2.40 -9.57
C GLN A 94 2.45 -1.74 -9.62
N GLY A 95 3.45 -2.46 -9.11
CA GLY A 95 4.85 -2.02 -9.16
C GLY A 95 5.20 -0.94 -8.12
N SER A 96 6.45 -0.49 -8.16
CA SER A 96 6.99 0.45 -7.17
C SER A 96 6.81 1.92 -7.55
N ASP A 97 6.62 2.25 -8.83
CA ASP A 97 6.55 3.64 -9.29
C ASP A 97 5.38 4.44 -8.70
N PRO A 98 4.13 3.89 -8.62
CA PRO A 98 3.03 4.59 -7.97
C PRO A 98 3.28 4.83 -6.48
N LEU A 99 3.90 3.87 -5.77
CA LEU A 99 4.25 4.00 -4.37
C LEU A 99 5.30 5.10 -4.16
N LEU A 100 6.36 5.09 -4.97
CA LEU A 100 7.39 6.13 -4.95
C LEU A 100 6.79 7.53 -5.20
N ALA A 101 5.88 7.63 -6.18
CA ALA A 101 5.19 8.88 -6.49
C ALA A 101 4.33 9.35 -5.31
N ALA A 102 3.56 8.45 -4.67
CA ALA A 102 2.70 8.78 -3.54
C ALA A 102 3.50 9.28 -2.33
N PHE A 103 4.60 8.60 -1.98
CA PHE A 103 5.49 9.02 -0.91
C PHE A 103 6.10 10.41 -1.17
N THR A 104 6.59 10.66 -2.40
CA THR A 104 7.31 11.90 -2.72
C THR A 104 6.40 13.09 -2.98
N SER A 105 5.15 12.86 -3.34
CA SER A 105 4.13 13.90 -3.54
C SER A 105 3.16 14.02 -2.36
N GLU A 106 3.31 13.19 -1.34
CA GLU A 106 2.51 13.22 -0.10
C GLU A 106 0.99 13.17 -0.37
N THR A 107 0.59 12.41 -1.41
CA THR A 107 -0.82 12.37 -1.87
C THR A 107 -1.69 11.40 -1.09
N ALA A 108 -1.11 10.47 -0.32
CA ALA A 108 -1.83 9.52 0.51
C ALA A 108 -1.45 9.71 1.98
N ASN A 109 -2.44 9.65 2.87
CA ASN A 109 -2.20 9.72 4.32
C ASN A 109 -1.51 8.46 4.85
N VAL A 110 -1.77 7.33 4.18
CA VAL A 110 -1.26 6.01 4.56
C VAL A 110 -0.83 5.25 3.30
N ILE A 111 0.35 4.64 3.35
CA ILE A 111 0.89 3.87 2.23
C ILE A 111 1.34 2.50 2.75
N VAL A 112 0.82 1.45 2.15
CA VAL A 112 1.39 0.11 2.29
C VAL A 112 2.48 -0.05 1.24
N ALA A 113 3.70 -0.41 1.67
CA ALA A 113 4.83 -0.50 0.76
C ALA A 113 5.85 -1.55 1.23
N PRO A 114 6.75 -2.01 0.34
CA PRO A 114 7.92 -2.77 0.78
C PRO A 114 8.68 -2.02 1.87
N THR A 115 9.02 -2.69 2.97
CA THR A 115 9.70 -2.09 4.13
C THR A 115 10.99 -1.37 3.73
N ILE A 116 11.73 -1.96 2.79
CA ILE A 116 12.96 -1.38 2.22
C ILE A 116 12.71 -0.05 1.50
N LEU A 117 11.57 0.10 0.79
CA LEU A 117 11.23 1.33 0.08
C LEU A 117 10.99 2.46 1.09
N GLY A 118 10.22 2.19 2.15
CA GLY A 118 9.98 3.15 3.22
C GLY A 118 11.27 3.59 3.91
N ALA A 119 12.15 2.64 4.27
CA ALA A 119 13.45 2.96 4.87
C ALA A 119 14.32 3.83 3.94
N THR A 120 14.35 3.50 2.64
CA THR A 120 15.10 4.29 1.63
C THR A 120 14.56 5.72 1.49
N LEU A 121 13.24 5.89 1.56
CA LEU A 121 12.60 7.20 1.43
C LEU A 121 12.70 8.02 2.71
N TYR A 122 12.66 7.38 3.88
CA TYR A 122 12.94 8.02 5.15
C TYR A 122 14.32 8.71 5.15
N GLN A 123 15.36 8.02 4.64
CA GLN A 123 16.70 8.60 4.50
C GLN A 123 16.75 9.81 3.54
N LYS A 124 15.72 10.01 2.72
CA LYS A 124 15.56 11.17 1.85
C LYS A 124 14.68 12.28 2.46
N GLY A 125 14.24 12.09 3.70
CA GLY A 125 13.44 13.07 4.44
C GLY A 125 11.95 13.07 4.09
N VAL A 126 11.42 11.97 3.55
CA VAL A 126 9.98 11.84 3.28
C VAL A 126 9.25 11.69 4.61
N PRO A 127 8.16 12.46 4.89
CA PRO A 127 7.54 12.57 6.21
C PRO A 127 6.57 11.42 6.51
N TYR A 128 7.04 10.19 6.50
CA TYR A 128 6.26 9.01 6.86
C TYR A 128 6.98 8.15 7.88
N GLN A 129 6.23 7.63 8.85
CA GLN A 129 6.72 6.69 9.85
C GLN A 129 6.13 5.30 9.62
N LEU A 130 6.92 4.25 9.85
CA LEU A 130 6.48 2.88 9.84
C LEU A 130 5.62 2.63 11.08
N ALA A 131 4.33 2.30 10.88
CA ALA A 131 3.39 2.09 11.97
C ALA A 131 3.10 0.61 12.25
N ALA A 132 3.13 -0.23 11.22
CA ALA A 132 2.95 -1.69 11.39
C ALA A 132 3.58 -2.44 10.22
N THR A 133 3.85 -3.73 10.41
CA THR A 133 4.16 -4.68 9.33
C THR A 133 2.99 -5.66 9.19
N ILE A 134 2.60 -5.95 7.94
CA ILE A 134 1.39 -6.75 7.63
C ILE A 134 1.66 -7.96 6.74
N VAL A 135 2.82 -8.02 6.07
CA VAL A 135 3.28 -9.18 5.30
C VAL A 135 4.71 -9.53 5.72
N TRP A 136 4.94 -10.77 6.14
CA TRP A 136 6.20 -11.27 6.69
C TRP A 136 6.83 -12.30 5.78
N GLY A 137 7.43 -11.85 4.70
CA GLY A 137 7.92 -12.71 3.65
C GLY A 137 6.79 -13.35 2.85
N ASN A 138 7.02 -13.73 1.64
CA ASN A 138 6.11 -14.49 0.78
C ASN A 138 6.84 -14.94 -0.48
N LEU A 139 8.18 -15.04 -0.40
CA LEU A 139 9.07 -15.31 -1.53
C LEU A 139 9.56 -16.76 -1.49
N TYR A 140 9.60 -17.36 -2.66
CA TYR A 140 9.96 -18.76 -2.87
C TYR A 140 10.92 -18.89 -4.04
N LEU A 141 11.87 -19.82 -3.94
CA LEU A 141 12.66 -20.27 -5.06
C LEU A 141 12.07 -21.59 -5.54
N ILE A 142 11.76 -21.67 -6.83
CA ILE A 142 11.18 -22.86 -7.48
C ILE A 142 12.04 -23.31 -8.65
N SER A 143 11.89 -24.59 -9.02
CA SER A 143 12.52 -25.16 -10.22
C SER A 143 11.60 -26.12 -10.95
N SER A 144 11.83 -26.29 -12.25
CA SER A 144 11.11 -27.24 -13.10
C SER A 144 11.47 -28.70 -12.79
N GLU A 145 12.67 -28.94 -12.28
CA GLU A 145 13.15 -30.25 -11.83
C GLU A 145 13.42 -30.24 -10.30
N PRO A 146 13.18 -31.33 -9.59
CA PRO A 146 13.49 -31.41 -8.17
C PRO A 146 14.98 -31.13 -7.90
N MET A 147 15.26 -30.18 -7.00
CA MET A 147 16.63 -29.86 -6.55
C MET A 147 16.61 -29.24 -5.16
N THR A 148 17.79 -29.18 -4.53
CA THR A 148 18.02 -28.44 -3.30
C THR A 148 18.74 -27.12 -3.58
N ILE A 149 18.79 -26.21 -2.60
CA ILE A 149 19.46 -24.92 -2.75
C ILE A 149 20.97 -25.09 -2.97
N GLU A 150 21.59 -26.14 -2.42
CA GLU A 150 23.01 -26.44 -2.57
C GLU A 150 23.40 -26.86 -4.01
N GLU A 151 22.43 -27.27 -4.81
CA GLU A 151 22.62 -27.71 -6.20
C GLU A 151 22.53 -26.56 -7.23
N LEU A 152 22.36 -25.31 -6.74
CA LEU A 152 22.26 -24.11 -7.59
C LEU A 152 23.57 -23.70 -8.28
N SER A 153 24.72 -24.19 -7.82
CA SER A 153 26.01 -23.80 -8.40
C SER A 153 26.06 -24.05 -9.92
N GLY A 154 26.44 -23.03 -10.69
CA GLY A 154 26.48 -23.03 -12.14
C GLY A 154 25.14 -22.90 -12.82
N LYS A 155 24.06 -22.58 -12.09
CA LYS A 155 22.72 -22.39 -12.61
C LYS A 155 22.39 -20.90 -12.81
N THR A 156 21.41 -20.65 -13.69
CA THR A 156 20.78 -19.33 -13.85
C THR A 156 19.47 -19.30 -13.09
N ILE A 157 19.27 -18.27 -12.28
CA ILE A 157 18.05 -17.99 -11.52
C ILE A 157 17.36 -16.79 -12.13
N THR A 158 16.11 -16.92 -12.53
CA THR A 158 15.31 -15.79 -12.99
C THR A 158 14.57 -15.17 -11.82
N ALA A 159 14.81 -13.88 -11.58
CA ALA A 159 14.21 -13.11 -10.49
C ALA A 159 13.41 -11.91 -11.03
N PHE A 160 12.77 -11.17 -10.14
CA PHE A 160 12.09 -9.90 -10.42
C PHE A 160 12.45 -8.88 -9.35
N GLY A 161 12.13 -7.61 -9.60
CA GLY A 161 12.31 -6.55 -8.61
C GLY A 161 13.77 -6.27 -8.28
N GLN A 162 14.64 -6.16 -9.29
CA GLN A 162 16.05 -5.84 -9.11
C GLN A 162 16.25 -4.62 -8.21
N GLY A 163 17.08 -4.74 -7.18
CA GLY A 163 17.32 -3.72 -6.16
C GLY A 163 16.18 -3.53 -5.15
N SER A 164 15.17 -4.42 -5.16
CA SER A 164 14.09 -4.43 -4.17
C SER A 164 14.07 -5.73 -3.36
N THR A 165 13.10 -5.90 -2.45
CA THR A 165 13.06 -7.03 -1.52
C THR A 165 13.27 -8.41 -2.17
N PRO A 166 12.65 -8.80 -3.29
CA PRO A 166 12.85 -10.13 -3.88
C PRO A 166 14.29 -10.42 -4.25
N ASP A 167 14.95 -9.45 -4.87
CA ASP A 167 16.33 -9.54 -5.29
C ASP A 167 17.28 -9.60 -4.08
N ILE A 168 17.11 -8.67 -3.14
CA ILE A 168 18.04 -8.53 -2.01
C ILE A 168 17.95 -9.72 -1.07
N VAL A 169 16.74 -10.24 -0.80
CA VAL A 169 16.55 -11.46 0.01
C VAL A 169 17.21 -12.66 -0.68
N LEU A 170 16.99 -12.85 -2.00
CA LEU A 170 17.65 -13.89 -2.78
C LEU A 170 19.17 -13.79 -2.63
N GLN A 171 19.75 -12.63 -2.92
CA GLN A 171 21.19 -12.44 -2.91
C GLN A 171 21.78 -12.60 -1.49
N THR A 172 21.07 -12.12 -0.47
CA THR A 172 21.50 -12.28 0.94
C THR A 172 21.54 -13.76 1.31
N VAL A 173 20.48 -14.53 1.05
CA VAL A 173 20.45 -15.97 1.33
C VAL A 173 21.55 -16.72 0.56
N LEU A 174 21.73 -16.42 -0.73
CA LEU A 174 22.78 -17.03 -1.54
C LEU A 174 24.20 -16.70 -1.01
N LYS A 175 24.42 -15.47 -0.57
CA LYS A 175 25.71 -15.03 0.03
C LYS A 175 26.01 -15.78 1.31
N GLU A 176 25.04 -15.86 2.23
CA GLU A 176 25.20 -16.58 3.50
C GLU A 176 25.45 -18.09 3.30
N LYS A 177 24.92 -18.67 2.24
CA LYS A 177 25.16 -20.05 1.84
C LYS A 177 26.43 -20.23 1.00
N GLY A 178 27.14 -19.15 0.67
CA GLY A 178 28.37 -19.19 -0.16
C GLY A 178 28.13 -19.54 -1.63
N LEU A 179 26.89 -19.30 -2.13
CA LEU A 179 26.48 -19.64 -3.50
C LEU A 179 26.42 -18.45 -4.45
N LEU A 180 26.41 -17.20 -3.93
CA LEU A 180 26.15 -16.00 -4.73
C LEU A 180 27.09 -15.87 -5.94
N ASP A 181 28.40 -16.12 -5.74
CA ASP A 181 29.40 -16.01 -6.80
C ASP A 181 29.38 -17.20 -7.81
N SER A 182 28.57 -18.23 -7.53
CA SER A 182 28.47 -19.44 -8.34
C SER A 182 27.20 -19.56 -9.18
N VAL A 183 26.29 -18.60 -9.07
CA VAL A 183 25.03 -18.56 -9.80
C VAL A 183 24.98 -17.33 -10.72
N GLU A 184 24.19 -17.39 -11.76
CA GLU A 184 23.82 -16.23 -12.58
C GLU A 184 22.39 -15.79 -12.21
N ILE A 185 22.15 -14.48 -12.08
CA ILE A 185 20.81 -13.96 -11.79
C ILE A 185 20.36 -13.08 -12.95
N GLU A 186 19.26 -13.46 -13.59
CA GLU A 186 18.60 -12.69 -14.63
C GLU A 186 17.30 -12.07 -14.07
N TYR A 187 16.93 -10.88 -14.57
CA TYR A 187 15.78 -10.15 -14.04
C TYR A 187 14.72 -9.93 -15.10
N LEU A 188 13.47 -10.18 -14.72
CA LEU A 188 12.26 -9.77 -15.45
C LEU A 188 11.59 -8.57 -14.75
N ASN A 189 10.70 -7.90 -15.48
CA ASN A 189 10.06 -6.68 -15.00
C ASN A 189 9.08 -6.93 -13.84
N SER A 190 8.44 -8.10 -13.81
CA SER A 190 7.40 -8.40 -12.84
C SER A 190 7.35 -9.87 -12.45
N VAL A 191 6.75 -10.18 -11.30
CA VAL A 191 6.45 -11.57 -10.88
C VAL A 191 5.51 -12.26 -11.86
N THR A 192 4.64 -11.52 -12.55
CA THR A 192 3.72 -12.05 -13.57
C THR A 192 4.47 -12.52 -14.81
N ASP A 193 5.54 -11.80 -15.21
CA ASP A 193 6.42 -12.22 -16.31
C ASP A 193 7.16 -13.51 -15.96
N VAL A 194 7.74 -13.57 -14.74
CA VAL A 194 8.39 -14.78 -14.20
C VAL A 194 7.42 -15.96 -14.22
N GLN A 195 6.23 -15.78 -13.67
CA GLN A 195 5.18 -16.81 -13.66
C GLN A 195 4.82 -17.30 -15.06
N SER A 196 4.70 -16.38 -16.01
CA SER A 196 4.32 -16.71 -17.40
C SER A 196 5.41 -17.47 -18.15
N MET A 197 6.67 -17.04 -18.02
CA MET A 197 7.82 -17.69 -18.66
C MET A 197 8.11 -19.07 -18.04
N PHE A 198 7.96 -19.20 -16.71
CA PHE A 198 8.09 -20.50 -16.04
C PHE A 198 6.98 -21.46 -16.50
N ALA A 199 5.74 -21.01 -16.60
CA ALA A 199 4.63 -21.81 -17.10
C ALA A 199 4.80 -22.23 -18.57
N ALA A 200 5.49 -21.43 -19.38
CA ALA A 200 5.83 -21.75 -20.77
C ALA A 200 7.04 -22.69 -20.91
N GLY A 201 7.76 -22.96 -19.80
CA GLY A 201 8.99 -23.75 -19.82
C GLY A 201 10.19 -23.01 -20.43
N GLU A 202 10.15 -21.68 -20.48
CA GLU A 202 11.23 -20.83 -21.02
C GLU A 202 12.31 -20.54 -19.96
N ILE A 203 11.99 -20.68 -18.68
CA ILE A 203 12.93 -20.60 -17.55
C ILE A 203 12.75 -21.81 -16.63
N GLU A 204 13.85 -22.25 -16.02
CA GLU A 204 13.88 -23.49 -15.22
C GLU A 204 13.91 -23.23 -13.72
N ILE A 205 14.52 -22.13 -13.26
CA ILE A 205 14.68 -21.77 -11.86
C ILE A 205 14.22 -20.34 -11.67
N ALA A 206 13.32 -20.09 -10.72
CA ALA A 206 12.73 -18.78 -10.60
C ALA A 206 12.42 -18.38 -9.14
N VAL A 207 12.59 -17.08 -8.84
CA VAL A 207 12.03 -16.46 -7.65
C VAL A 207 10.59 -16.07 -7.94
N ILE A 208 9.68 -16.45 -7.07
CA ILE A 208 8.26 -16.16 -7.21
C ILE A 208 7.67 -15.77 -5.84
N ALA A 209 6.61 -14.97 -5.85
CA ALA A 209 5.88 -14.57 -4.65
C ALA A 209 4.45 -15.14 -4.66
N GLU A 210 3.83 -15.27 -3.48
CA GLU A 210 2.37 -15.44 -3.41
C GLU A 210 1.63 -14.14 -3.77
N PRO A 211 0.45 -14.19 -4.37
CA PRO A 211 -0.32 -15.39 -4.81
C PRO A 211 0.12 -15.98 -6.16
N SER A 212 1.15 -15.44 -6.82
CA SER A 212 1.59 -15.90 -8.15
C SER A 212 2.08 -17.35 -8.16
N LEU A 213 2.68 -17.84 -7.05
CA LEU A 213 3.06 -19.24 -6.91
C LEU A 213 1.81 -20.15 -6.91
N SER A 214 0.77 -19.78 -6.18
CA SER A 214 -0.50 -20.51 -6.17
C SER A 214 -1.18 -20.51 -7.54
N VAL A 215 -1.15 -19.37 -8.26
CA VAL A 215 -1.62 -19.32 -9.66
C VAL A 215 -0.79 -20.25 -10.55
N LEU A 216 0.53 -20.25 -10.43
CA LEU A 216 1.42 -21.08 -11.23
C LEU A 216 1.13 -22.57 -11.01
N LYS A 217 0.96 -23.01 -9.77
CA LYS A 217 0.64 -24.41 -9.41
C LYS A 217 -0.67 -24.92 -10.01
N THR A 218 -1.58 -24.02 -10.44
CA THR A 218 -2.78 -24.45 -11.19
C THR A 218 -2.50 -24.71 -12.67
N LYS A 219 -1.38 -24.24 -13.20
CA LYS A 219 -1.03 -24.31 -14.63
C LYS A 219 0.01 -25.39 -14.93
N VAL A 220 0.91 -25.66 -13.97
CA VAL A 220 2.01 -26.61 -14.11
C VAL A 220 2.12 -27.50 -12.87
N GLU A 221 2.44 -28.78 -13.07
CA GLU A 221 2.62 -29.75 -11.98
C GLU A 221 4.06 -29.74 -11.43
N ASN A 222 5.01 -29.26 -12.23
CA ASN A 222 6.45 -29.34 -11.95
C ASN A 222 7.05 -28.05 -11.37
N ALA A 223 6.29 -27.24 -10.64
CA ALA A 223 6.82 -26.15 -9.85
C ALA A 223 7.30 -26.69 -8.49
N ASN A 224 8.54 -27.25 -8.49
CA ASN A 224 9.14 -27.82 -7.29
C ASN A 224 9.73 -26.73 -6.40
N LEU A 225 9.46 -26.79 -5.10
CA LEU A 225 10.05 -25.88 -4.12
C LEU A 225 11.53 -26.22 -3.93
N VAL A 226 12.41 -25.26 -4.18
CA VAL A 226 13.85 -25.32 -3.91
C VAL A 226 14.15 -24.72 -2.55
N ALA A 227 13.59 -23.53 -2.29
CA ALA A 227 13.73 -22.85 -1.00
C ALA A 227 12.48 -22.01 -0.68
N ASP A 228 12.12 -22.04 0.59
CA ASP A 228 11.24 -21.09 1.24
C ASP A 228 12.11 -20.02 1.90
N PHE A 229 12.11 -18.80 1.39
CA PHE A 229 13.02 -17.75 1.90
C PHE A 229 12.69 -17.32 3.32
N GLN A 230 11.46 -17.54 3.80
CA GLN A 230 11.09 -17.28 5.19
C GLN A 230 11.81 -18.27 6.13
N GLU A 231 11.80 -19.56 5.75
CA GLU A 231 12.50 -20.61 6.50
C GLU A 231 14.03 -20.45 6.44
N GLU A 232 14.55 -20.05 5.28
CA GLU A 232 15.98 -19.75 5.12
C GLU A 232 16.38 -18.58 6.02
N TRP A 233 15.62 -17.50 6.00
CA TRP A 233 15.86 -16.32 6.84
C TRP A 233 15.78 -16.66 8.33
N ARG A 234 14.73 -17.38 8.72
CA ARG A 234 14.55 -17.87 10.09
C ARG A 234 15.74 -18.70 10.57
N THR A 235 16.24 -19.58 9.71
CA THR A 235 17.38 -20.48 10.04
C THR A 235 18.69 -19.71 10.13
N LEU A 236 18.90 -18.72 9.27
CA LEU A 236 20.12 -17.92 9.23
C LEU A 236 20.26 -16.96 10.42
N TYR A 237 19.15 -16.37 10.87
CA TYR A 237 19.19 -15.25 11.81
C TYR A 237 18.44 -15.48 13.12
N ASP A 238 17.87 -16.67 13.34
CA ASP A 238 17.09 -17.04 14.55
C ASP A 238 15.94 -16.08 14.87
N VAL A 239 15.19 -15.67 13.82
CA VAL A 239 14.01 -14.82 13.88
C VAL A 239 12.80 -15.50 13.23
N THR A 240 11.61 -14.91 13.37
CA THR A 240 10.40 -15.52 12.78
C THR A 240 10.42 -15.45 11.25
N SER A 241 10.70 -14.27 10.68
CA SER A 241 10.76 -14.02 9.25
C SER A 241 11.39 -12.63 8.99
N TYR A 242 11.25 -12.11 7.78
CA TYR A 242 11.64 -10.74 7.41
C TYR A 242 10.41 -9.90 7.07
N PRO A 243 10.43 -8.59 7.41
CA PRO A 243 9.31 -7.69 7.11
C PRO A 243 9.27 -7.37 5.62
N GLN A 244 8.33 -8.00 4.90
CA GLN A 244 8.17 -7.83 3.45
C GLN A 244 7.49 -6.51 3.11
N ALA A 245 6.35 -6.23 3.76
CA ALA A 245 5.58 -5.02 3.53
C ALA A 245 5.01 -4.46 4.83
N SER A 246 5.12 -3.14 4.95
CA SER A 246 4.75 -2.37 6.13
C SER A 246 3.77 -1.24 5.76
N LEU A 247 3.06 -0.78 6.78
CA LEU A 247 2.16 0.36 6.74
C LEU A 247 2.93 1.61 7.18
N PHE A 248 2.94 2.62 6.33
CA PHE A 248 3.57 3.91 6.57
C PHE A 248 2.50 4.99 6.70
N VAL A 249 2.56 5.78 7.78
CA VAL A 249 1.60 6.83 8.10
C VAL A 249 2.30 8.19 7.99
N HIS A 250 1.65 9.14 7.34
CA HIS A 250 2.16 10.50 7.19
C HIS A 250 2.28 11.19 8.56
N SER A 251 3.37 11.90 8.79
CA SER A 251 3.67 12.55 10.08
C SER A 251 2.58 13.53 10.51
N ASP A 252 2.00 14.29 9.58
CA ASP A 252 0.90 15.22 9.89
C ASP A 252 -0.33 14.50 10.47
N LEU A 253 -0.65 13.27 9.98
CA LEU A 253 -1.75 12.49 10.54
C LEU A 253 -1.43 12.01 11.95
N ILE A 254 -0.20 11.58 12.18
CA ILE A 254 0.28 11.15 13.51
C ILE A 254 0.22 12.31 14.51
N GLU A 255 0.70 13.50 14.12
CA GLU A 255 0.79 14.67 15.01
C GLU A 255 -0.59 15.27 15.32
N ASN A 256 -1.47 15.35 14.33
CA ASN A 256 -2.75 16.05 14.48
C ASN A 256 -3.91 15.14 14.88
N ASN A 257 -3.86 13.85 14.54
CA ASN A 257 -4.95 12.90 14.76
C ASN A 257 -4.46 11.53 15.27
N PRO A 258 -3.72 11.46 16.41
CA PRO A 258 -3.17 10.19 16.89
C PRO A 258 -4.25 9.12 17.16
N GLY A 259 -5.42 9.50 17.65
CA GLY A 259 -6.55 8.57 17.87
C GLY A 259 -7.06 7.93 16.58
N VAL A 260 -7.02 8.66 15.45
CA VAL A 260 -7.35 8.11 14.13
C VAL A 260 -6.32 7.06 13.71
N VAL A 261 -5.04 7.28 13.99
CA VAL A 261 -3.97 6.31 13.70
C VAL A 261 -4.16 5.03 14.52
N GLU A 262 -4.46 5.16 15.82
CA GLU A 262 -4.74 4.00 16.68
C GLU A 262 -5.94 3.19 16.19
N SER A 263 -7.04 3.87 15.84
CA SER A 263 -8.23 3.24 15.24
C SER A 263 -7.91 2.55 13.92
N LEU A 264 -7.16 3.20 13.04
CA LEU A 264 -6.70 2.62 11.77
C LEU A 264 -5.90 1.33 12.00
N LEU A 265 -4.91 1.36 12.91
CA LEU A 265 -4.10 0.18 13.23
C LEU A 265 -4.95 -0.99 13.75
N ALA A 266 -5.96 -0.70 14.58
CA ALA A 266 -6.90 -1.70 15.05
C ALA A 266 -7.73 -2.31 13.90
N GLN A 267 -8.20 -1.50 12.95
CA GLN A 267 -8.93 -1.95 11.76
C GLN A 267 -8.04 -2.76 10.80
N VAL A 268 -6.78 -2.36 10.60
CA VAL A 268 -5.80 -3.12 9.81
C VAL A 268 -5.53 -4.48 10.47
N ALA A 269 -5.35 -4.51 11.80
CA ALA A 269 -5.18 -5.77 12.53
C ALA A 269 -6.40 -6.69 12.36
N ALA A 270 -7.61 -6.15 12.45
CA ALA A 270 -8.84 -6.90 12.21
C ALA A 270 -8.92 -7.45 10.78
N SER A 271 -8.52 -6.65 9.78
CA SER A 271 -8.48 -7.08 8.37
C SER A 271 -7.50 -8.21 8.13
N VAL A 272 -6.28 -8.13 8.69
CA VAL A 272 -5.28 -9.20 8.61
C VAL A 272 -5.76 -10.48 9.30
N ASN A 273 -6.38 -10.37 10.47
CA ASN A 273 -6.94 -11.52 11.18
C ASN A 273 -8.07 -12.16 10.38
N PHE A 274 -9.00 -11.35 9.83
CA PHE A 274 -10.08 -11.83 8.99
C PHE A 274 -9.56 -12.60 7.76
N ALA A 275 -8.51 -12.12 7.11
CA ALA A 275 -7.91 -12.81 5.98
C ALA A 275 -7.40 -14.22 6.33
N ASN A 276 -6.88 -14.41 7.54
CA ASN A 276 -6.41 -15.73 8.01
C ASN A 276 -7.55 -16.64 8.51
N GLU A 277 -8.55 -16.08 9.17
CA GLU A 277 -9.66 -16.83 9.76
C GLU A 277 -10.75 -17.20 8.74
N SER A 278 -10.97 -16.35 7.74
CA SER A 278 -12.02 -16.46 6.73
C SER A 278 -11.50 -16.26 5.30
N PRO A 279 -10.53 -17.08 4.83
CA PRO A 279 -9.84 -16.85 3.57
C PRO A 279 -10.77 -16.86 2.34
N ASN A 280 -11.88 -17.59 2.36
CA ASN A 280 -12.84 -17.60 1.25
C ASN A 280 -13.64 -16.29 1.17
N GLU A 281 -14.11 -15.80 2.31
CA GLU A 281 -14.84 -14.54 2.42
C GLU A 281 -13.92 -13.37 2.07
N MET A 282 -12.70 -13.34 2.61
CA MET A 282 -11.68 -12.35 2.25
C MET A 282 -11.38 -12.36 0.74
N ALA A 283 -11.33 -13.54 0.09
CA ALA A 283 -11.07 -13.62 -1.35
C ALA A 283 -12.18 -12.97 -2.18
N ILE A 284 -13.44 -13.09 -1.75
CA ILE A 284 -14.58 -12.39 -2.38
C ILE A 284 -14.42 -10.88 -2.22
N GLU A 285 -14.11 -10.40 -1.01
CA GLU A 285 -13.88 -8.98 -0.75
C GLU A 285 -12.69 -8.43 -1.53
N ALA A 286 -11.57 -9.17 -1.59
CA ALA A 286 -10.39 -8.79 -2.36
C ALA A 286 -10.69 -8.63 -3.86
N ASN A 287 -11.51 -9.51 -4.43
CA ASN A 287 -11.97 -9.36 -5.82
C ASN A 287 -12.91 -8.17 -5.99
N ALA A 288 -13.85 -7.97 -5.06
CA ALA A 288 -14.77 -6.84 -5.10
C ALA A 288 -14.05 -5.48 -5.02
N THR A 289 -12.89 -5.44 -4.34
CA THR A 289 -12.04 -4.26 -4.20
C THR A 289 -10.94 -4.15 -5.25
N GLY A 290 -10.84 -5.09 -6.20
CA GLY A 290 -10.01 -4.96 -7.40
C GLY A 290 -8.81 -5.90 -7.53
N LEU A 291 -8.69 -6.94 -6.71
CA LEU A 291 -7.66 -7.96 -6.91
C LEU A 291 -8.09 -8.97 -7.99
N GLU A 292 -7.42 -8.95 -9.15
CA GLU A 292 -7.81 -9.71 -10.35
C GLU A 292 -7.40 -11.21 -10.32
N THR A 293 -7.12 -11.79 -9.16
CA THR A 293 -6.79 -13.21 -9.01
C THR A 293 -8.06 -13.99 -8.68
N PRO A 294 -8.29 -15.19 -9.25
CA PRO A 294 -9.47 -16.00 -8.92
C PRO A 294 -9.58 -16.28 -7.42
N GLU A 295 -10.77 -16.12 -6.84
CA GLU A 295 -11.05 -16.23 -5.39
C GLU A 295 -10.51 -17.54 -4.78
N ALA A 296 -10.72 -18.67 -5.43
CA ALA A 296 -10.22 -19.96 -4.95
C ALA A 296 -8.67 -20.00 -4.83
N ILE A 297 -7.98 -19.27 -5.67
CA ILE A 297 -6.50 -19.17 -5.65
C ILE A 297 -6.07 -18.20 -4.55
N ILE A 298 -6.75 -17.06 -4.43
CA ILE A 298 -6.51 -16.10 -3.33
C ILE A 298 -6.64 -16.85 -1.99
N ALA A 299 -7.76 -17.52 -1.76
CA ALA A 299 -8.01 -18.27 -0.52
C ALA A 299 -6.94 -19.34 -0.26
N ALA A 300 -6.54 -20.09 -1.30
CA ALA A 300 -5.51 -21.12 -1.19
C ALA A 300 -4.11 -20.57 -0.93
N SER A 301 -3.83 -19.32 -1.28
CA SER A 301 -2.51 -18.68 -1.10
C SER A 301 -2.30 -18.11 0.31
N VAL A 302 -3.36 -17.90 1.09
CA VAL A 302 -3.29 -17.28 2.43
C VAL A 302 -2.26 -17.95 3.35
N PRO A 303 -2.21 -19.28 3.50
CA PRO A 303 -1.26 -19.93 4.41
C PRO A 303 0.22 -19.64 4.08
N ASN A 304 0.51 -19.37 2.80
CA ASN A 304 1.87 -19.10 2.30
C ASN A 304 2.13 -17.61 2.09
N SER A 305 1.16 -16.74 2.35
CA SER A 305 1.30 -15.29 2.18
C SER A 305 1.83 -14.60 3.43
N HIS A 306 1.90 -15.32 4.57
CA HIS A 306 2.42 -14.84 5.85
C HIS A 306 1.83 -13.48 6.27
N LEU A 307 0.49 -13.39 6.22
CA LEU A 307 -0.25 -12.21 6.64
C LEU A 307 -0.29 -12.15 8.17
N ILE A 308 0.56 -11.31 8.75
CA ILE A 308 0.70 -11.18 10.21
C ILE A 308 0.78 -9.69 10.54
N PHE A 309 -0.13 -9.20 11.37
CA PHE A 309 -0.06 -7.84 11.88
C PHE A 309 0.84 -7.78 13.11
N LYS A 310 1.84 -6.88 13.05
CA LYS A 310 2.61 -6.44 14.22
C LYS A 310 2.76 -4.92 14.14
N THR A 311 2.52 -4.23 15.24
CA THR A 311 2.85 -2.80 15.35
C THR A 311 4.34 -2.56 15.16
N ALA A 312 4.74 -1.33 14.82
CA ALA A 312 6.15 -0.97 14.71
C ALA A 312 6.92 -1.30 16.00
N LYS A 313 6.32 -1.06 17.17
CA LYS A 313 6.88 -1.36 18.49
C LYS A 313 7.15 -2.87 18.68
N GLU A 314 6.20 -3.72 18.29
CA GLU A 314 6.32 -5.18 18.39
C GLU A 314 7.33 -5.76 17.40
N ALA A 315 7.47 -5.12 16.23
CA ALA A 315 8.30 -5.59 15.12
C ALA A 315 9.70 -4.95 15.07
N GLN A 316 10.01 -3.98 15.93
CA GLN A 316 11.19 -3.12 15.81
C GLN A 316 12.50 -3.92 15.74
N ASP A 317 12.69 -4.92 16.60
CA ASP A 317 13.90 -5.73 16.63
C ASP A 317 14.09 -6.53 15.32
N GLU A 318 12.99 -7.11 14.79
CA GLU A 318 13.01 -7.89 13.55
C GLU A 318 13.23 -6.98 12.32
N ILE A 319 12.63 -5.77 12.32
CA ILE A 319 12.85 -4.77 11.26
C ILE A 319 14.29 -4.25 11.30
N ASN A 320 14.82 -3.93 12.49
CA ASN A 320 16.20 -3.48 12.65
C ASN A 320 17.18 -4.54 12.13
N LEU A 321 17.02 -5.79 12.53
CA LEU A 321 17.86 -6.90 12.05
C LEU A 321 17.79 -7.01 10.51
N TYR A 322 16.59 -6.96 9.95
CA TYR A 322 16.41 -7.01 8.49
C TYR A 322 17.17 -5.88 7.80
N LEU A 323 16.97 -4.63 8.23
CA LEU A 323 17.63 -3.47 7.65
C LEU A 323 19.15 -3.51 7.86
N GLU A 324 19.65 -4.00 9.01
CA GLU A 324 21.07 -4.21 9.25
C GLU A 324 21.68 -5.22 8.28
N LYS A 325 21.01 -6.35 8.02
CA LYS A 325 21.49 -7.35 7.05
C LYS A 325 21.52 -6.82 5.62
N LEU A 326 20.52 -6.01 5.23
CA LEU A 326 20.52 -5.34 3.94
C LEU A 326 21.63 -4.28 3.85
N TYR A 327 21.85 -3.51 4.91
CA TYR A 327 22.94 -2.53 4.99
C TYR A 327 24.33 -3.19 4.88
N GLU A 328 24.54 -4.32 5.56
CA GLU A 328 25.77 -5.12 5.46
C GLU A 328 25.97 -5.70 4.05
N PHE A 329 24.89 -6.01 3.35
CA PHE A 329 24.93 -6.48 1.96
C PHE A 329 25.35 -5.36 0.99
N ASP A 330 24.59 -4.26 0.95
CA ASP A 330 24.91 -3.00 0.28
C ASP A 330 24.11 -1.87 0.94
N SER A 331 24.79 -0.92 1.58
CA SER A 331 24.15 0.20 2.26
C SER A 331 23.18 1.01 1.40
N LYS A 332 23.37 1.03 0.08
CA LYS A 332 22.50 1.74 -0.85
C LYS A 332 21.08 1.16 -0.92
N THR A 333 20.93 -0.11 -0.58
CA THR A 333 19.62 -0.79 -0.60
C THR A 333 18.61 -0.17 0.34
N ILE A 334 19.08 0.48 1.41
CA ILE A 334 18.25 1.16 2.42
C ILE A 334 18.48 2.68 2.47
N GLY A 335 19.01 3.27 1.39
CA GLY A 335 19.23 4.71 1.31
C GLY A 335 20.56 5.22 1.89
N GLY A 336 21.49 4.33 2.27
CA GLY A 336 22.86 4.67 2.67
C GLY A 336 23.12 4.74 4.18
N ALA A 337 22.08 4.71 5.00
CA ALA A 337 22.18 4.67 6.48
C ALA A 337 21.05 3.85 7.08
N LEU A 338 21.27 3.29 8.26
CA LEU A 338 20.18 2.70 9.06
C LEU A 338 19.27 3.83 9.56
N PRO A 339 17.94 3.64 9.55
CA PRO A 339 17.03 4.60 10.15
C PRO A 339 17.21 4.65 11.68
N ASP A 340 16.90 5.79 12.26
CA ASP A 340 16.84 5.99 13.72
C ASP A 340 15.43 5.71 14.27
N ASP A 341 15.22 5.99 15.55
CA ASP A 341 13.95 5.70 16.22
C ASP A 341 12.78 6.52 15.67
N ASP A 342 13.03 7.68 15.07
CA ASP A 342 11.99 8.54 14.45
C ASP A 342 11.38 7.91 13.18
N PHE A 343 12.01 6.88 12.63
CA PHE A 343 11.45 6.07 11.55
C PHE A 343 10.19 5.31 11.96
N TYR A 344 10.08 4.99 13.26
CA TYR A 344 9.01 4.16 13.78
C TYR A 344 7.93 5.01 14.45
N TYR A 345 6.68 4.72 14.17
CA TYR A 345 5.57 5.14 15.01
C TYR A 345 5.53 4.26 16.26
N LEU A 346 6.14 4.75 17.31
CA LEU A 346 6.13 4.10 18.62
C LEU A 346 5.04 4.79 19.42
N ASP A 347 3.89 4.11 19.57
CA ASP A 347 2.80 4.60 20.40
C ASP A 347 3.35 5.03 21.78
N ASN A 348 3.23 6.33 22.08
CA ASN A 348 3.64 6.83 23.36
C ASN A 348 2.54 6.41 24.35
N ASP A 349 2.74 5.32 25.08
CA ASP A 349 1.95 4.97 26.26
C ASP A 349 1.87 6.23 27.15
N LYS A 350 0.74 6.98 27.06
CA LYS A 350 0.41 8.09 27.96
C LYS A 350 -0.22 7.59 29.23
#